data_ffdb522d4d4711e98dc25645cb459103
#
_entry.id   ffdb522d4d4711e98dc25645cb459103
#
_cell.length_a   1.000
_cell.length_b   1.000
_cell.length_c   1.000
_cell.angle_alpha   90.00
_cell.angle_beta   90.00
_cell.angle_gamma   90.00
#
_symmetry.space_group_name_H-M   'P 1'
#
loop_
_entity.id
_entity.type
_entity.pdbx_description
1 polymer ?
#
loop_
_entity_poly.entity_id
_entity_poly.type
_entity_poly.pdbx_seq_one_letter_code
_entity_poly.pdbx_strand_id
1 'polypeptide(L)'
;MQLIKLKIVPIISLSVLLWLPVSGSGAALGTRQRTITPTLITNVPGIFASDLALYETNGYSSWHWGAGSDEGQKWSTNMPASYTGATNAARLLSFFCFSDIHLTDKETPSWPYWSAYQTLPGFTNNVSPPPGDGNSSAYSPVMLSTTFVLDAAVRTANALHRLMPFDFGMSLGDDVNSAQYNELRWFIDIMDGQYITPSSGTNAGATTIDYQKPFQAAGLNPEIPWYQVLGNHDHFWAGTLVVTEYLRESYTNNQVLLFGDLDTQGINSRSEFMGTVDGSTPYGNIIGMGNVTNFIDPVTGFTNAPMVAPDTNRYYLETTNYMKEFFTTKSKPVGHGFSQWNVTNNLACYSFEPKANLPLKIIVLDDTMTDQNLDFPNGQGGLNTNQLNWLVGELEEGQAQEKLMIVAAHIPIELIGMPKSTNSVITSSNLLLTLHHYPNLILWVAGHMHRNNVKEQLSVYNDPEYDFWEVECPSLRDFTQEFRTFEIYRNTDNTISIVTTDIDPEVTPGSCADKSRGYAVGAARIFASPSAAPTTNSANPSNWNFADTNSYTTNLEMIKFLTPVMREKIANCGEPLGHKVAIDRDGTAVTINFLGELQSADAPLGPWNNVATNSPYAVPAANGAKFYRAVE
;
A
#
# COMPACT_ATOMS: atom_id res chain seq x y z
N MET A 1 13.64 -22.84 -24.44
CA MET A 1 12.77 -22.52 -25.59
C MET A 1 11.51 -23.36 -25.47
N GLN A 2 10.44 -22.76 -24.98
CA GLN A 2 9.14 -23.46 -24.82
C GLN A 2 8.30 -23.26 -26.09
N LEU A 3 7.98 -24.34 -26.78
CA LEU A 3 7.14 -24.37 -27.98
C LEU A 3 5.72 -24.79 -27.57
N ILE A 4 4.74 -23.93 -27.81
CA ILE A 4 3.33 -24.21 -27.49
C ILE A 4 2.52 -24.31 -28.78
N LYS A 5 1.76 -25.40 -28.94
CA LYS A 5 0.85 -25.65 -30.05
C LYS A 5 -0.59 -25.42 -29.63
N LEU A 6 -1.23 -24.41 -30.20
CA LEU A 6 -2.64 -24.13 -29.98
C LEU A 6 -3.51 -24.84 -31.03
N LYS A 7 -4.44 -25.66 -30.59
CA LYS A 7 -5.49 -26.24 -31.42
C LYS A 7 -6.82 -25.63 -31.01
N ILE A 8 -7.42 -24.83 -31.87
CA ILE A 8 -8.75 -24.25 -31.64
C ILE A 8 -9.79 -25.23 -32.18
N VAL A 9 -10.60 -25.80 -31.29
CA VAL A 9 -11.77 -26.63 -31.63
C VAL A 9 -13.01 -25.81 -31.32
N PRO A 10 -13.92 -25.58 -32.26
CA PRO A 10 -15.17 -24.85 -31.96
C PRO A 10 -16.13 -25.78 -31.17
N ILE A 11 -16.47 -25.38 -29.97
CA ILE A 11 -17.59 -25.96 -29.23
C ILE A 11 -18.69 -24.90 -29.14
N ILE A 12 -19.80 -25.16 -29.81
CA ILE A 12 -21.04 -24.38 -29.69
C ILE A 12 -21.79 -24.91 -28.48
N SER A 13 -21.91 -24.15 -27.42
CA SER A 13 -22.99 -24.29 -26.45
C SER A 13 -23.46 -22.92 -26.00
N LEU A 14 -24.75 -22.71 -26.25
CA LEU A 14 -25.50 -21.50 -25.97
C LEU A 14 -25.81 -21.42 -24.47
N SER A 15 -25.24 -20.46 -23.75
CA SER A 15 -25.74 -20.00 -22.46
C SER A 15 -25.61 -18.49 -22.42
N VAL A 16 -26.75 -17.81 -22.52
CA VAL A 16 -26.86 -16.36 -22.46
C VAL A 16 -26.69 -15.94 -21.00
N LEU A 17 -25.52 -15.44 -20.65
CA LEU A 17 -25.34 -14.51 -19.54
C LEU A 17 -24.78 -13.22 -20.14
N LEU A 18 -25.56 -12.15 -20.03
CA LEU A 18 -25.12 -10.80 -20.41
C LEU A 18 -23.97 -10.38 -19.48
N TRP A 19 -22.76 -10.52 -19.97
CA TRP A 19 -21.60 -9.76 -19.49
C TRP A 19 -21.29 -8.70 -20.54
N LEU A 20 -21.36 -7.44 -20.14
CA LEU A 20 -20.89 -6.34 -20.97
C LEU A 20 -19.40 -6.54 -21.21
N PRO A 21 -18.92 -6.38 -22.46
CA PRO A 21 -17.49 -6.51 -22.74
C PRO A 21 -16.77 -5.33 -22.08
N VAL A 22 -15.92 -5.60 -21.11
CA VAL A 22 -14.88 -4.67 -20.73
C VAL A 22 -13.96 -4.59 -21.94
N SER A 23 -14.03 -3.52 -22.69
CA SER A 23 -13.06 -3.19 -23.74
C SER A 23 -11.74 -2.80 -23.05
N GLY A 24 -11.02 -3.78 -22.54
CA GLY A 24 -9.68 -3.63 -22.05
C GLY A 24 -8.73 -3.49 -23.23
N SER A 25 -8.39 -2.27 -23.65
CA SER A 25 -7.09 -2.04 -24.28
C SER A 25 -6.07 -2.60 -23.29
N GLY A 26 -5.18 -3.51 -23.73
CA GLY A 26 -4.11 -4.07 -22.91
C GLY A 26 -3.20 -2.95 -22.40
N ALA A 27 -3.61 -2.35 -21.31
CA ALA A 27 -2.91 -1.25 -20.68
C ALA A 27 -1.73 -1.83 -19.91
N ALA A 28 -0.57 -1.23 -20.08
CA ALA A 28 0.55 -1.46 -19.18
C ALA A 28 0.04 -1.19 -17.76
N LEU A 29 0.08 -2.21 -16.90
CA LEU A 29 -0.40 -2.09 -15.51
C LEU A 29 0.58 -1.28 -14.65
N GLY A 30 1.86 -1.18 -15.07
CA GLY A 30 2.87 -0.41 -14.37
C GLY A 30 2.93 1.06 -14.81
N THR A 31 3.36 1.91 -13.91
CA THR A 31 3.42 3.37 -14.10
C THR A 31 4.63 3.86 -14.89
N ARG A 32 5.48 2.99 -15.41
CA ARG A 32 6.64 3.39 -16.26
C ARG A 32 6.22 4.09 -17.56
N GLN A 33 5.08 3.73 -18.10
CA GLN A 33 4.61 4.25 -19.40
C GLN A 33 3.53 5.31 -19.25
N ARG A 34 2.66 5.16 -18.25
CA ARG A 34 1.57 6.08 -17.94
C ARG A 34 1.19 5.96 -16.48
N THR A 35 0.70 7.05 -15.91
CA THR A 35 0.16 7.06 -14.55
C THR A 35 -1.00 8.03 -14.44
N ILE A 36 -1.72 7.95 -13.32
CA ILE A 36 -2.79 8.87 -12.97
C ILE A 36 -2.21 10.27 -12.80
N THR A 37 -2.72 11.21 -13.57
CA THR A 37 -2.29 12.61 -13.52
C THR A 37 -3.49 13.50 -13.19
N PRO A 38 -3.45 14.24 -12.07
CA PRO A 38 -4.49 15.20 -11.75
C PRO A 38 -4.63 16.26 -12.85
N THR A 39 -5.84 16.47 -13.37
CA THR A 39 -6.08 17.52 -14.38
C THR A 39 -5.96 18.89 -13.73
N LEU A 40 -5.14 19.77 -14.24
CA LEU A 40 -5.01 21.12 -13.71
C LEU A 40 -6.34 21.86 -13.77
N ILE A 41 -6.76 22.44 -12.64
CA ILE A 41 -7.96 23.24 -12.52
C ILE A 41 -7.59 24.66 -12.11
N THR A 42 -8.31 25.66 -12.63
CA THR A 42 -8.06 27.07 -12.34
C THR A 42 -9.37 27.79 -12.06
N ASN A 43 -9.30 28.84 -11.24
CA ASN A 43 -10.45 29.72 -10.96
C ASN A 43 -11.69 29.02 -10.39
N VAL A 44 -11.50 27.95 -9.61
CA VAL A 44 -12.57 27.27 -8.89
C VAL A 44 -12.61 27.73 -7.43
N PRO A 45 -13.80 27.84 -6.80
CA PRO A 45 -13.88 28.16 -5.38
C PRO A 45 -13.25 27.06 -4.53
N GLY A 46 -12.65 27.42 -3.39
CA GLY A 46 -12.22 26.45 -2.38
C GLY A 46 -13.41 25.69 -1.82
N ILE A 47 -13.20 24.41 -1.51
CA ILE A 47 -14.20 23.51 -0.91
C ILE A 47 -13.58 22.79 0.29
N PHE A 48 -14.43 22.27 1.18
CA PHE A 48 -13.97 21.40 2.26
C PHE A 48 -13.78 19.96 1.77
N ALA A 49 -12.93 19.21 2.45
CA ALA A 49 -12.70 17.81 2.13
C ALA A 49 -13.97 16.96 2.22
N SER A 50 -14.93 17.38 3.04
CA SER A 50 -16.26 16.74 3.18
C SER A 50 -17.25 17.09 2.08
N ASP A 51 -17.00 18.12 1.26
CA ASP A 51 -17.93 18.60 0.24
C ASP A 51 -17.87 17.75 -1.04
N LEU A 52 -17.97 16.41 -0.91
CA LEU A 52 -17.81 15.46 -2.01
C LEU A 52 -18.71 15.75 -3.20
N ALA A 53 -19.93 16.25 -2.95
CA ALA A 53 -20.86 16.66 -4.01
C ALA A 53 -20.28 17.75 -4.94
N LEU A 54 -19.32 18.54 -4.44
CA LEU A 54 -18.66 19.60 -5.18
C LEU A 54 -17.37 19.13 -5.88
N TYR A 55 -16.85 17.95 -5.54
CA TYR A 55 -15.59 17.44 -6.13
C TYR A 55 -15.70 17.32 -7.65
N GLU A 56 -16.74 16.68 -8.12
CA GLU A 56 -16.98 16.51 -9.56
C GLU A 56 -17.37 17.85 -10.21
N THR A 57 -18.31 18.59 -9.63
CA THR A 57 -18.84 19.85 -10.18
C THR A 57 -17.74 20.90 -10.34
N ASN A 58 -16.81 20.98 -9.39
CA ASN A 58 -15.71 21.94 -9.42
C ASN A 58 -14.41 21.37 -10.02
N GLY A 59 -14.45 20.14 -10.53
CA GLY A 59 -13.30 19.49 -11.17
C GLY A 59 -12.21 19.00 -10.22
N TYR A 60 -12.43 19.00 -8.90
CA TYR A 60 -11.43 18.56 -7.92
C TYR A 60 -11.07 17.07 -8.10
N SER A 61 -12.03 16.22 -8.45
CA SER A 61 -11.82 14.78 -8.71
C SER A 61 -11.29 14.47 -10.11
N SER A 62 -11.05 15.49 -10.95
CA SER A 62 -10.68 15.27 -12.35
C SER A 62 -9.23 14.81 -12.49
N TRP A 63 -9.03 13.74 -13.22
CA TRP A 63 -7.74 13.19 -13.56
C TRP A 63 -7.74 12.64 -14.99
N HIS A 64 -6.57 12.35 -15.53
CA HIS A 64 -6.38 11.70 -16.82
C HIS A 64 -5.13 10.80 -16.79
N TRP A 65 -4.97 9.95 -17.77
CA TRP A 65 -3.73 9.22 -17.96
C TRP A 65 -2.68 10.16 -18.53
N GLY A 66 -1.65 10.47 -17.73
CA GLY A 66 -0.48 11.25 -18.13
C GLY A 66 0.72 10.38 -18.48
N ALA A 67 1.84 11.02 -18.75
CA ALA A 67 3.10 10.33 -18.97
C ALA A 67 3.52 9.57 -17.71
N GLY A 68 4.05 8.36 -17.87
CA GLY A 68 4.66 7.60 -16.80
C GLY A 68 6.00 8.17 -16.37
N SER A 69 6.58 7.55 -15.34
CA SER A 69 7.90 7.84 -14.82
C SER A 69 8.81 6.62 -15.02
N ASP A 70 9.97 6.81 -15.59
CA ASP A 70 11.02 5.79 -15.67
C ASP A 70 12.37 6.48 -15.48
N GLU A 71 12.95 6.34 -14.30
CA GLU A 71 14.23 6.96 -13.95
C GLU A 71 15.45 6.15 -14.41
N GLY A 72 15.20 5.03 -15.07
CA GLY A 72 16.25 4.15 -15.59
C GLY A 72 17.02 3.45 -14.48
N GLN A 73 18.34 3.29 -14.68
CA GLN A 73 19.21 2.57 -13.78
C GLN A 73 20.08 3.55 -12.94
N LYS A 74 20.12 3.35 -11.63
CA LYS A 74 20.95 4.11 -10.68
C LYS A 74 21.81 3.17 -9.85
N TRP A 75 22.94 3.64 -9.42
CA TRP A 75 23.87 2.94 -8.53
C TRP A 75 24.45 3.90 -7.50
N SER A 76 25.03 3.34 -6.44
CA SER A 76 25.63 4.11 -5.37
C SER A 76 26.67 5.12 -5.88
N THR A 77 26.64 6.30 -5.29
CA THR A 77 27.65 7.34 -5.53
C THR A 77 29.05 6.92 -5.06
N ASN A 78 29.15 5.90 -4.21
CA ASN A 78 30.41 5.28 -3.78
C ASN A 78 30.98 4.30 -4.83
N MET A 79 30.22 3.98 -5.90
CA MET A 79 30.72 3.13 -6.98
C MET A 79 31.89 3.80 -7.71
N PRO A 80 32.85 3.01 -8.25
CA PRO A 80 33.91 3.57 -9.06
C PRO A 80 33.36 4.43 -10.21
N ALA A 81 34.00 5.58 -10.46
CA ALA A 81 33.58 6.50 -11.53
C ALA A 81 33.57 5.86 -12.93
N SER A 82 34.25 4.72 -13.09
CA SER A 82 34.25 3.94 -14.34
C SER A 82 33.08 2.96 -14.46
N TYR A 83 32.26 2.83 -13.43
CA TYR A 83 31.09 1.96 -13.49
C TYR A 83 30.03 2.57 -14.40
N THR A 84 29.48 1.78 -15.30
CA THR A 84 28.55 2.24 -16.34
C THR A 84 27.20 1.54 -16.29
N GLY A 85 26.93 0.82 -15.21
CA GLY A 85 25.71 0.02 -15.05
C GLY A 85 25.93 -1.46 -15.37
N ALA A 86 24.89 -2.25 -15.23
CA ALA A 86 24.93 -3.69 -15.39
C ALA A 86 23.71 -4.19 -16.18
N THR A 87 23.82 -5.40 -16.74
CA THR A 87 22.71 -6.07 -17.43
C THR A 87 22.23 -7.25 -16.58
N ASN A 88 20.91 -7.37 -16.44
CA ASN A 88 20.27 -8.45 -15.72
C ASN A 88 20.55 -9.80 -16.37
N ALA A 89 20.95 -10.81 -15.59
CA ALA A 89 21.30 -12.15 -16.05
C ALA A 89 20.31 -13.22 -15.57
N ALA A 90 19.83 -13.10 -14.33
CA ALA A 90 18.90 -14.06 -13.75
C ALA A 90 18.01 -13.40 -12.70
N ARG A 91 16.72 -13.75 -12.66
CA ARG A 91 15.79 -13.29 -11.64
C ARG A 91 15.95 -14.13 -10.38
N LEU A 92 16.21 -13.48 -9.27
CA LEU A 92 16.27 -14.11 -7.95
C LEU A 92 14.90 -14.12 -7.29
N LEU A 93 14.23 -12.96 -7.22
CA LEU A 93 13.00 -12.79 -6.47
C LEU A 93 12.05 -11.83 -7.18
N SER A 94 10.73 -12.02 -6.98
CA SER A 94 9.69 -11.09 -7.39
C SER A 94 8.61 -11.04 -6.32
N PHE A 95 8.25 -9.84 -5.86
CA PHE A 95 7.20 -9.65 -4.88
C PHE A 95 6.50 -8.30 -5.05
N PHE A 96 5.35 -8.14 -4.42
CA PHE A 96 4.68 -6.85 -4.33
C PHE A 96 4.46 -6.44 -2.88
N CYS A 97 4.29 -5.13 -2.65
CA CYS A 97 3.95 -4.56 -1.36
C CYS A 97 2.68 -3.71 -1.48
N PHE A 98 1.67 -4.02 -0.67
CA PHE A 98 0.61 -3.09 -0.30
C PHE A 98 1.06 -2.34 0.95
N SER A 99 0.61 -1.10 1.12
CA SER A 99 0.93 -0.28 2.28
C SER A 99 -0.17 0.72 2.56
N ASP A 100 -0.35 1.05 3.82
CA ASP A 100 -1.20 2.18 4.24
C ASP A 100 -2.58 2.13 3.58
N ILE A 101 -3.26 0.99 3.74
CA ILE A 101 -4.56 0.70 3.14
C ILE A 101 -5.66 1.44 3.91
N HIS A 102 -5.51 1.50 5.24
CA HIS A 102 -6.43 2.14 6.18
C HIS A 102 -7.88 1.76 5.93
N LEU A 103 -8.18 0.46 5.93
CA LEU A 103 -9.58 0.02 5.91
C LEU A 103 -10.32 0.68 7.06
N THR A 104 -11.38 1.39 6.74
CA THR A 104 -12.07 2.25 7.69
C THR A 104 -13.53 1.86 7.82
N ASP A 105 -13.96 1.60 9.05
CA ASP A 105 -15.39 1.63 9.40
C ASP A 105 -15.84 3.08 9.49
N LYS A 106 -16.40 3.58 8.42
CA LYS A 106 -16.83 4.97 8.29
C LYS A 106 -17.99 5.35 9.20
N GLU A 107 -18.72 4.36 9.72
CA GLU A 107 -19.82 4.53 10.66
C GLU A 107 -19.36 4.43 12.13
N THR A 108 -18.07 4.24 12.41
CA THR A 108 -17.57 4.18 13.78
C THR A 108 -17.74 5.51 14.51
N PRO A 109 -18.18 5.53 15.78
CA PRO A 109 -18.29 6.76 16.57
C PRO A 109 -16.96 7.25 17.12
N SER A 110 -15.91 6.45 17.07
CA SER A 110 -14.60 6.73 17.69
C SER A 110 -13.58 7.36 16.74
N TRP A 111 -13.96 7.68 15.49
CA TRP A 111 -13.05 8.26 14.52
C TRP A 111 -12.93 9.79 14.65
N PRO A 112 -11.74 10.39 14.47
CA PRO A 112 -11.53 11.83 14.69
C PRO A 112 -11.95 12.70 13.48
N TYR A 113 -13.20 12.64 13.03
CA TYR A 113 -13.68 13.45 11.90
C TYR A 113 -13.50 14.95 12.12
N TRP A 114 -13.78 15.44 13.33
CA TRP A 114 -13.66 16.85 13.66
C TRP A 114 -12.26 17.41 13.41
N SER A 115 -11.21 16.66 13.75
CA SER A 115 -9.83 17.12 13.60
C SER A 115 -9.46 17.42 12.15
N ALA A 116 -10.08 16.77 11.18
CA ALA A 116 -9.92 17.06 9.76
C ALA A 116 -10.44 18.43 9.35
N TYR A 117 -11.49 18.90 10.01
CA TYR A 117 -12.10 20.18 9.68
C TYR A 117 -11.30 21.38 10.18
N GLN A 118 -10.43 21.21 11.17
CA GLN A 118 -9.59 22.29 11.69
C GLN A 118 -8.48 22.71 10.74
N THR A 119 -8.15 21.89 9.76
CA THR A 119 -7.12 22.17 8.75
C THR A 119 -7.68 22.85 7.51
N LEU A 120 -8.98 23.13 7.45
CA LEU A 120 -9.67 23.64 6.27
C LEU A 120 -9.70 25.16 6.19
N PRO A 121 -9.83 25.76 4.97
CA PRO A 121 -9.89 27.19 4.77
C PRO A 121 -11.04 27.82 5.56
N GLY A 122 -10.74 28.85 6.36
CA GLY A 122 -11.71 29.56 7.19
C GLY A 122 -11.70 29.20 8.67
N PHE A 123 -11.05 28.14 9.08
CA PHE A 123 -10.77 27.86 10.50
C PHE A 123 -9.49 28.56 10.93
N THR A 124 -9.63 29.72 11.59
CA THR A 124 -8.52 30.59 11.98
C THR A 124 -7.87 30.22 13.31
N ASN A 125 -8.24 29.13 13.92
CA ASN A 125 -7.66 28.73 15.20
C ASN A 125 -6.34 27.99 14.99
N ASN A 126 -5.28 28.57 15.48
CA ASN A 126 -3.86 28.26 15.58
C ASN A 126 -3.46 26.83 15.98
N VAL A 127 -4.18 25.83 15.54
CA VAL A 127 -3.82 24.43 15.66
C VAL A 127 -3.67 23.88 14.26
N SER A 128 -2.62 24.37 13.64
CA SER A 128 -2.09 23.74 12.45
C SER A 128 -1.28 22.53 12.89
N PRO A 129 -1.68 21.31 12.53
CA PRO A 129 -0.65 20.47 11.95
C PRO A 129 -0.18 21.22 10.68
N PRO A 130 1.12 21.25 10.39
CA PRO A 130 1.56 21.71 9.09
C PRO A 130 0.79 20.96 8.01
N PRO A 131 0.49 21.60 6.87
CA PRO A 131 -0.13 20.89 5.76
C PRO A 131 0.65 19.61 5.48
N GLY A 132 0.00 18.47 5.61
CA GLY A 132 0.57 17.18 5.31
C GLY A 132 0.89 16.24 6.46
N ASP A 133 0.99 16.67 7.70
CA ASP A 133 1.43 15.78 8.79
C ASP A 133 0.31 15.12 9.59
N GLY A 134 -0.92 15.33 9.27
CA GLY A 134 -2.04 14.79 10.05
C GLY A 134 -3.22 14.34 9.21
N ASN A 135 -3.11 14.47 7.91
CA ASN A 135 -4.26 14.32 7.04
C ASN A 135 -4.63 12.86 6.81
N SER A 136 -3.67 11.95 6.86
CA SER A 136 -3.90 10.51 6.77
C SER A 136 -4.63 9.94 7.99
N SER A 137 -4.44 10.54 9.17
CA SER A 137 -5.14 10.16 10.40
C SER A 137 -6.53 10.77 10.52
N ALA A 138 -6.86 11.78 9.71
CA ALA A 138 -8.11 12.50 9.74
C ALA A 138 -9.06 12.04 8.64
N TYR A 139 -10.22 12.70 8.52
CA TYR A 139 -11.17 12.39 7.44
C TYR A 139 -10.56 12.62 6.06
N SER A 140 -10.62 11.56 5.25
CA SER A 140 -10.42 11.63 3.80
C SER A 140 -11.62 10.96 3.13
N PRO A 141 -12.20 11.52 2.06
CA PRO A 141 -13.37 10.94 1.38
C PRO A 141 -13.12 9.55 0.80
N VAL A 142 -11.88 9.14 0.64
CA VAL A 142 -11.51 7.78 0.23
C VAL A 142 -11.92 6.71 1.25
N MET A 143 -12.10 7.09 2.52
CA MET A 143 -12.58 6.20 3.59
C MET A 143 -13.90 5.50 3.27
N LEU A 144 -14.74 6.11 2.44
CA LEU A 144 -16.00 5.52 2.03
C LEU A 144 -15.83 4.22 1.24
N SER A 145 -14.69 4.04 0.58
CA SER A 145 -14.50 3.00 -0.43
C SER A 145 -13.21 2.16 -0.27
N THR A 146 -12.54 2.21 0.87
CA THR A 146 -11.24 1.54 1.08
C THR A 146 -11.27 0.03 0.83
N THR A 147 -12.36 -0.66 1.18
CA THR A 147 -12.56 -2.09 0.88
C THR A 147 -12.58 -2.38 -0.62
N PHE A 148 -13.18 -1.50 -1.42
CA PHE A 148 -13.24 -1.66 -2.89
C PHE A 148 -11.90 -1.33 -3.55
N VAL A 149 -11.13 -0.40 -2.97
CA VAL A 149 -9.78 -0.07 -3.45
C VAL A 149 -8.85 -1.24 -3.23
N LEU A 150 -8.89 -1.86 -2.05
CA LEU A 150 -8.09 -3.07 -1.78
C LEU A 150 -8.46 -4.22 -2.72
N ASP A 151 -9.76 -4.47 -2.97
CA ASP A 151 -10.18 -5.51 -3.92
C ASP A 151 -9.67 -5.22 -5.35
N ALA A 152 -9.65 -3.96 -5.77
CA ALA A 152 -9.08 -3.56 -7.06
C ALA A 152 -7.55 -3.80 -7.12
N ALA A 153 -6.83 -3.49 -6.03
CA ALA A 153 -5.40 -3.75 -5.92
C ALA A 153 -5.10 -5.26 -5.96
N VAL A 154 -5.87 -6.08 -5.25
CA VAL A 154 -5.77 -7.56 -5.28
C VAL A 154 -6.02 -8.11 -6.69
N ARG A 155 -7.06 -7.63 -7.39
CA ARG A 155 -7.31 -8.01 -8.80
C ARG A 155 -6.14 -7.67 -9.69
N THR A 156 -5.55 -6.50 -9.49
CA THR A 156 -4.40 -6.03 -10.28
C THR A 156 -3.15 -6.87 -9.98
N ALA A 157 -2.86 -7.16 -8.71
CA ALA A 157 -1.79 -8.08 -8.33
C ALA A 157 -1.96 -9.47 -8.96
N ASN A 158 -3.18 -10.01 -8.96
CA ASN A 158 -3.50 -11.27 -9.64
C ASN A 158 -3.28 -11.20 -11.16
N ALA A 159 -3.59 -10.08 -11.79
CA ALA A 159 -3.34 -9.88 -13.21
C ALA A 159 -1.85 -9.83 -13.52
N LEU A 160 -1.06 -9.10 -12.72
CA LEU A 160 0.40 -9.05 -12.83
C LEU A 160 1.03 -10.42 -12.60
N HIS A 161 0.57 -11.17 -11.58
CA HIS A 161 1.07 -12.53 -11.29
C HIS A 161 0.93 -13.48 -12.48
N ARG A 162 -0.15 -13.36 -13.27
CA ARG A 162 -0.31 -14.16 -14.50
C ARG A 162 0.72 -13.83 -15.56
N LEU A 163 1.17 -12.56 -15.61
CA LEU A 163 2.20 -12.10 -16.56
C LEU A 163 3.60 -12.47 -16.07
N MET A 164 3.85 -12.19 -14.80
CA MET A 164 5.12 -12.43 -14.14
C MET A 164 4.85 -12.90 -12.70
N PRO A 165 5.01 -14.21 -12.44
CA PRO A 165 4.68 -14.76 -11.14
C PRO A 165 5.45 -14.10 -10.00
N PHE A 166 4.72 -13.64 -8.99
CA PHE A 166 5.27 -13.22 -7.71
C PHE A 166 5.62 -14.44 -6.86
N ASP A 167 6.72 -14.36 -6.15
CA ASP A 167 7.13 -15.36 -5.17
C ASP A 167 6.34 -15.19 -3.86
N PHE A 168 5.98 -13.94 -3.52
CA PHE A 168 5.08 -13.60 -2.41
C PHE A 168 4.51 -12.19 -2.55
N GLY A 169 3.51 -11.86 -1.73
CA GLY A 169 3.03 -10.52 -1.47
C GLY A 169 3.31 -10.12 -0.03
N MET A 170 3.32 -8.82 0.26
CA MET A 170 3.49 -8.28 1.59
C MET A 170 2.56 -7.10 1.83
N SER A 171 1.95 -7.01 3.02
CA SER A 171 1.41 -5.76 3.53
C SER A 171 2.41 -5.13 4.49
N LEU A 172 2.72 -3.86 4.27
CA LEU A 172 3.70 -3.12 5.06
C LEU A 172 3.08 -2.42 6.29
N GLY A 173 1.85 -2.80 6.65
CA GLY A 173 1.15 -2.24 7.80
C GLY A 173 0.21 -1.09 7.46
N ASP A 174 -0.46 -0.59 8.51
CA ASP A 174 -1.59 0.33 8.42
C ASP A 174 -2.70 -0.22 7.51
N ASP A 175 -3.00 -1.51 7.71
CA ASP A 175 -4.08 -2.18 6.99
C ASP A 175 -5.44 -1.65 7.41
N VAL A 176 -5.57 -1.29 8.68
CA VAL A 176 -6.77 -0.76 9.30
C VAL A 176 -6.53 0.64 9.83
N ASN A 177 -7.60 1.31 10.21
CA ASN A 177 -7.51 2.72 10.58
C ASN A 177 -7.32 2.96 12.10
N SER A 178 -7.76 2.02 12.93
CA SER A 178 -7.67 2.16 14.39
C SER A 178 -7.64 0.82 15.14
N ALA A 179 -6.97 -0.20 14.62
CA ALA A 179 -6.91 -1.54 15.21
C ALA A 179 -8.29 -2.15 15.53
N GLN A 180 -9.30 -1.87 14.74
CA GLN A 180 -10.68 -2.28 14.94
C GLN A 180 -10.94 -3.67 14.33
N TYR A 181 -11.65 -4.55 15.05
CA TYR A 181 -11.83 -5.95 14.66
C TYR A 181 -12.50 -6.11 13.29
N ASN A 182 -13.61 -5.41 13.04
CA ASN A 182 -14.30 -5.52 11.74
C ASN A 182 -13.45 -4.97 10.57
N GLU A 183 -12.65 -3.94 10.79
CA GLU A 183 -11.72 -3.43 9.78
C GLU A 183 -10.66 -4.50 9.44
N LEU A 184 -10.05 -5.13 10.45
CA LEU A 184 -9.08 -6.20 10.24
C LEU A 184 -9.72 -7.43 9.56
N ARG A 185 -10.95 -7.79 9.95
CA ARG A 185 -11.65 -8.87 9.26
C ARG A 185 -11.92 -8.56 7.80
N TRP A 186 -12.34 -7.32 7.46
CA TRP A 186 -12.48 -6.92 6.07
C TRP A 186 -11.17 -7.04 5.29
N PHE A 187 -10.04 -6.66 5.90
CA PHE A 187 -8.73 -6.82 5.26
C PHE A 187 -8.44 -8.30 4.94
N ILE A 188 -8.44 -9.16 5.94
CA ILE A 188 -8.13 -10.58 5.77
C ILE A 188 -9.14 -11.24 4.83
N ASP A 189 -10.42 -10.93 4.98
CA ASP A 189 -11.49 -11.52 4.18
C ASP A 189 -11.45 -11.08 2.70
N ILE A 190 -10.97 -9.86 2.40
CA ILE A 190 -10.73 -9.44 1.01
C ILE A 190 -9.55 -10.22 0.43
N MET A 191 -8.46 -10.35 1.17
CA MET A 191 -7.31 -11.16 0.74
C MET A 191 -7.69 -12.64 0.53
N ASP A 192 -8.61 -13.15 1.34
CA ASP A 192 -9.14 -14.52 1.29
C ASP A 192 -10.25 -14.73 0.24
N GLY A 193 -10.70 -13.66 -0.41
CA GLY A 193 -11.80 -13.74 -1.39
C GLY A 193 -13.15 -14.08 -0.76
N GLN A 194 -13.47 -13.49 0.38
CA GLN A 194 -14.75 -13.70 1.07
C GLN A 194 -15.81 -12.68 0.64
N TYR A 195 -17.04 -12.90 1.13
CA TYR A 195 -18.13 -11.95 0.97
C TYR A 195 -18.00 -10.83 1.99
N ILE A 196 -17.92 -9.58 1.52
CA ILE A 196 -17.66 -8.40 2.33
C ILE A 196 -18.95 -7.60 2.52
N THR A 197 -19.21 -7.21 3.77
CA THR A 197 -20.23 -6.23 4.14
C THR A 197 -19.50 -4.96 4.61
N PRO A 198 -19.29 -3.95 3.76
CA PRO A 198 -18.32 -2.86 3.99
C PRO A 198 -18.90 -1.73 4.86
N SER A 199 -19.90 -1.99 5.66
CA SER A 199 -20.57 -1.05 6.57
C SER A 199 -20.98 -1.75 7.86
N SER A 200 -21.18 -0.99 8.92
CA SER A 200 -21.50 -1.47 10.26
C SER A 200 -22.78 -0.82 10.82
N GLY A 201 -23.19 -1.19 12.02
CA GLY A 201 -24.36 -0.67 12.68
C GLY A 201 -25.64 -0.86 11.85
N THR A 202 -26.44 0.19 11.70
CA THR A 202 -27.68 0.13 10.90
C THR A 202 -27.46 0.01 9.41
N ASN A 203 -26.26 0.32 8.92
CA ASN A 203 -25.92 0.28 7.50
C ASN A 203 -25.32 -1.07 7.08
N ALA A 204 -25.12 -1.99 8.02
CA ALA A 204 -24.62 -3.32 7.73
C ALA A 204 -25.54 -4.05 6.74
N GLY A 205 -24.99 -4.42 5.58
CA GLY A 205 -25.75 -5.08 4.51
C GLY A 205 -26.69 -4.17 3.70
N ALA A 206 -26.62 -2.85 3.86
CA ALA A 206 -27.39 -1.91 3.06
C ALA A 206 -26.98 -1.99 1.58
N THR A 207 -27.97 -1.80 0.69
CA THR A 207 -27.80 -1.95 -0.77
C THR A 207 -28.14 -0.70 -1.58
N THR A 208 -28.55 0.37 -0.91
CA THR A 208 -29.02 1.59 -1.57
C THR A 208 -27.88 2.46 -2.06
N ILE A 209 -26.83 2.60 -1.25
CA ILE A 209 -25.68 3.44 -1.55
C ILE A 209 -24.50 2.56 -1.95
N ASP A 210 -23.77 2.92 -2.99
CA ASP A 210 -22.75 2.07 -3.59
C ASP A 210 -21.66 1.65 -2.59
N TYR A 211 -21.15 2.56 -1.76
CA TYR A 211 -20.09 2.26 -0.80
C TYR A 211 -20.53 1.38 0.40
N GLN A 212 -21.84 1.12 0.54
CA GLN A 212 -22.40 0.23 1.56
C GLN A 212 -22.69 -1.17 1.02
N LYS A 213 -22.76 -1.32 -0.31
CA LYS A 213 -23.20 -2.56 -0.94
C LYS A 213 -22.25 -3.70 -0.64
N PRO A 214 -22.76 -4.81 -0.10
CA PRO A 214 -21.96 -6.03 0.01
C PRO A 214 -21.48 -6.52 -1.36
N PHE A 215 -20.29 -7.12 -1.38
CA PHE A 215 -19.70 -7.66 -2.60
C PHE A 215 -18.87 -8.91 -2.32
N GLN A 216 -18.66 -9.71 -3.36
CA GLN A 216 -17.74 -10.84 -3.34
C GLN A 216 -16.34 -10.35 -3.70
N ALA A 217 -15.40 -10.40 -2.76
CA ALA A 217 -14.02 -10.04 -3.02
C ALA A 217 -13.36 -11.05 -3.97
N ALA A 218 -12.40 -10.58 -4.75
CA ALA A 218 -11.65 -11.44 -5.69
C ALA A 218 -10.79 -12.48 -4.98
N GLY A 219 -10.21 -12.10 -3.86
CA GLY A 219 -9.17 -12.87 -3.18
C GLY A 219 -7.83 -12.85 -3.92
N LEU A 220 -6.75 -12.92 -3.16
CA LEU A 220 -5.43 -13.07 -3.73
C LEU A 220 -5.29 -14.48 -4.33
N ASN A 221 -4.61 -14.59 -5.47
CA ASN A 221 -4.33 -15.88 -6.10
C ASN A 221 -3.68 -16.84 -5.07
N PRO A 222 -4.23 -18.05 -4.83
CA PRO A 222 -3.73 -18.97 -3.81
C PRO A 222 -2.31 -19.49 -4.06
N GLU A 223 -1.74 -19.22 -5.22
CA GLU A 223 -0.33 -19.49 -5.53
C GLU A 223 0.61 -18.44 -4.92
N ILE A 224 0.10 -17.27 -4.52
CA ILE A 224 0.87 -16.20 -3.91
C ILE A 224 0.74 -16.29 -2.38
N PRO A 225 1.76 -16.77 -1.65
CA PRO A 225 1.80 -16.58 -0.21
C PRO A 225 1.96 -15.09 0.10
N TRP A 226 1.36 -14.61 1.20
CA TRP A 226 1.55 -13.22 1.60
C TRP A 226 1.88 -13.09 3.09
N TYR A 227 2.57 -12.01 3.46
CA TYR A 227 3.15 -11.78 4.77
C TYR A 227 2.77 -10.41 5.30
N GLN A 228 2.71 -10.26 6.63
CA GLN A 228 2.20 -9.10 7.33
C GLN A 228 3.29 -8.38 8.13
N VAL A 229 3.43 -7.07 7.90
CA VAL A 229 4.10 -6.12 8.80
C VAL A 229 3.02 -5.37 9.60
N LEU A 230 3.25 -5.00 10.85
CA LEU A 230 2.32 -4.14 11.59
C LEU A 230 2.73 -2.67 11.48
N GLY A 231 1.73 -1.82 11.24
CA GLY A 231 1.87 -0.37 11.24
C GLY A 231 1.35 0.27 12.53
N ASN A 232 1.50 1.58 12.67
CA ASN A 232 1.07 2.29 13.87
C ASN A 232 -0.45 2.35 14.03
N HIS A 233 -1.22 2.37 12.96
CA HIS A 233 -2.68 2.29 13.00
C HIS A 233 -3.20 0.88 13.36
N ASP A 234 -2.37 -0.15 13.22
CA ASP A 234 -2.66 -1.52 13.65
C ASP A 234 -2.49 -1.69 15.17
N HIS A 235 -1.94 -0.68 15.86
CA HIS A 235 -1.69 -0.67 17.31
C HIS A 235 -2.45 0.42 18.06
N PHE A 236 -2.56 1.64 17.48
CA PHE A 236 -2.97 2.83 18.19
C PHE A 236 -4.26 3.43 17.63
N TRP A 237 -5.01 4.12 18.48
CA TRP A 237 -6.12 4.94 18.02
C TRP A 237 -5.59 6.07 17.11
N ALA A 238 -6.15 6.16 15.92
CA ALA A 238 -5.70 7.08 14.87
C ALA A 238 -4.17 7.06 14.65
N GLY A 239 -3.55 5.90 14.86
CA GLY A 239 -2.13 5.67 14.68
C GLY A 239 -1.20 6.34 15.70
N THR A 240 -1.72 7.07 16.69
CA THR A 240 -0.87 7.90 17.57
C THR A 240 -1.18 7.78 19.06
N LEU A 241 -2.38 7.46 19.46
CA LEU A 241 -2.77 7.43 20.87
C LEU A 241 -2.99 6.01 21.37
N VAL A 242 -2.43 5.73 22.54
CA VAL A 242 -2.71 4.48 23.28
C VAL A 242 -4.21 4.39 23.57
N VAL A 243 -4.79 3.23 23.31
CA VAL A 243 -6.22 3.01 23.52
C VAL A 243 -6.53 2.85 25.00
N THR A 244 -7.02 3.92 25.60
CA THR A 244 -7.53 3.94 27.00
C THR A 244 -8.83 3.16 27.10
N GLU A 245 -9.30 2.90 28.35
CA GLU A 245 -10.60 2.26 28.58
C GLU A 245 -11.75 3.07 27.96
N TYR A 246 -11.72 4.39 28.09
CA TYR A 246 -12.70 5.29 27.49
C TYR A 246 -12.75 5.15 25.95
N LEU A 247 -11.58 5.14 25.30
CA LEU A 247 -11.51 4.90 23.85
C LEU A 247 -12.03 3.52 23.50
N ARG A 248 -11.62 2.48 24.23
CA ARG A 248 -12.05 1.10 24.02
C ARG A 248 -13.58 0.96 24.06
N GLU A 249 -14.21 1.57 25.05
CA GLU A 249 -15.68 1.60 25.16
C GLU A 249 -16.34 2.37 24.00
N SER A 250 -15.72 3.47 23.55
CA SER A 250 -16.28 4.31 22.50
C SER A 250 -16.43 3.58 21.15
N TYR A 251 -15.58 2.61 20.85
CA TYR A 251 -15.62 1.86 19.60
C TYR A 251 -16.96 1.15 19.34
N THR A 252 -17.48 0.48 20.36
CA THR A 252 -18.71 -0.33 20.26
C THR A 252 -19.97 0.39 20.73
N ASN A 253 -19.80 1.58 21.32
CA ASN A 253 -20.86 2.35 21.97
C ASN A 253 -21.84 2.99 20.93
N ASN A 254 -22.86 3.62 21.48
CA ASN A 254 -23.90 4.32 20.72
C ASN A 254 -23.74 5.85 20.73
N GLN A 255 -22.63 6.38 21.22
CA GLN A 255 -22.37 7.81 21.29
C GLN A 255 -21.12 8.18 20.49
N VAL A 256 -21.18 9.31 19.80
CA VAL A 256 -20.00 9.90 19.13
C VAL A 256 -18.97 10.31 20.19
N LEU A 257 -17.71 10.02 19.92
CA LEU A 257 -16.57 10.34 20.79
C LEU A 257 -16.51 11.84 21.09
N LEU A 258 -16.33 12.18 22.35
CA LEU A 258 -16.07 13.54 22.81
C LEU A 258 -14.55 13.73 22.99
N PHE A 259 -13.95 14.61 22.21
CA PHE A 259 -12.49 14.78 22.18
C PHE A 259 -11.92 15.34 23.48
N GLY A 260 -12.68 16.17 24.19
CA GLY A 260 -12.25 16.77 25.47
C GLY A 260 -12.02 15.74 26.59
N ASP A 261 -12.56 14.54 26.43
CA ASP A 261 -12.38 13.44 27.40
C ASP A 261 -11.06 12.64 27.14
N LEU A 262 -10.40 12.92 26.03
CA LEU A 262 -9.06 12.43 25.78
C LEU A 262 -8.09 13.34 26.54
N ASP A 263 -7.65 12.93 27.70
CA ASP A 263 -6.64 13.65 28.49
C ASP A 263 -5.27 13.59 27.80
N THR A 264 -5.16 14.31 26.68
CA THR A 264 -3.96 14.33 25.88
C THR A 264 -3.36 15.74 25.87
N GLN A 265 -2.34 15.96 26.69
CA GLN A 265 -1.38 17.05 26.52
C GLN A 265 -1.96 18.46 26.47
N GLY A 266 -2.89 18.80 27.34
CA GLY A 266 -3.42 20.17 27.43
C GLY A 266 -4.46 20.51 26.38
N ILE A 267 -5.03 19.54 25.70
CA ILE A 267 -6.18 19.69 24.81
C ILE A 267 -7.50 19.76 25.60
N ASN A 268 -7.46 19.71 26.91
CA ASN A 268 -8.59 19.76 27.86
C ASN A 268 -9.53 20.98 27.68
N SER A 269 -9.17 21.95 26.84
CA SER A 269 -10.03 23.09 26.52
C SER A 269 -10.96 22.86 25.33
N ARG A 270 -10.87 21.71 24.64
CA ARG A 270 -11.64 21.40 23.45
C ARG A 270 -12.70 20.35 23.74
N SER A 271 -13.88 20.80 24.09
CA SER A 271 -15.04 19.95 24.25
C SER A 271 -15.79 19.85 22.92
N GLU A 272 -15.36 18.94 22.06
CA GLU A 272 -15.89 18.78 20.70
C GLU A 272 -16.25 17.32 20.41
N PHE A 273 -17.43 17.09 19.85
CA PHE A 273 -17.81 15.79 19.32
C PHE A 273 -17.17 15.55 17.96
N MET A 274 -16.62 14.34 17.77
CA MET A 274 -15.85 13.95 16.57
C MET A 274 -16.69 13.76 15.31
N GLY A 275 -17.94 13.34 15.46
CA GLY A 275 -18.81 13.03 14.33
C GLY A 275 -18.72 11.57 13.87
N THR A 276 -19.56 11.24 12.91
CA THR A 276 -19.59 9.95 12.22
C THR A 276 -20.26 10.11 10.86
N VAL A 277 -20.04 9.17 9.93
CA VAL A 277 -20.80 9.14 8.68
C VAL A 277 -22.19 8.57 8.93
N ASP A 278 -23.26 9.30 8.52
CA ASP A 278 -24.63 8.88 8.76
C ASP A 278 -25.15 7.78 7.81
N GLY A 279 -24.44 7.55 6.71
CA GLY A 279 -24.80 6.54 5.71
C GLY A 279 -26.07 6.84 4.90
N SER A 280 -26.61 8.06 4.96
CA SER A 280 -27.89 8.43 4.32
C SER A 280 -27.72 8.93 2.89
N THR A 281 -26.51 9.33 2.49
CA THR A 281 -26.23 9.90 1.18
C THR A 281 -25.03 9.25 0.50
N PRO A 282 -24.95 9.31 -0.84
CA PRO A 282 -23.80 8.80 -1.59
C PRO A 282 -22.50 9.61 -1.34
N TYR A 283 -22.58 10.70 -0.61
CA TYR A 283 -21.45 11.60 -0.34
C TYR A 283 -20.86 11.44 1.07
N GLY A 284 -21.39 10.53 1.90
CA GLY A 284 -20.84 10.28 3.24
C GLY A 284 -20.98 11.48 4.17
N ASN A 285 -22.20 11.98 4.37
CA ASN A 285 -22.44 13.11 5.29
C ASN A 285 -21.95 12.80 6.70
N ILE A 286 -21.20 13.73 7.28
CA ILE A 286 -20.75 13.64 8.66
C ILE A 286 -21.77 14.34 9.56
N ILE A 287 -22.25 13.60 10.56
CA ILE A 287 -23.20 14.09 11.56
C ILE A 287 -22.57 14.03 12.97
N GLY A 288 -23.18 14.73 13.92
CA GLY A 288 -22.76 14.67 15.32
C GLY A 288 -21.39 15.30 15.59
N MET A 289 -20.94 16.19 14.75
CA MET A 289 -19.63 16.83 14.79
C MET A 289 -19.74 18.27 15.31
N GLY A 290 -18.80 18.67 16.17
CA GLY A 290 -18.66 20.06 16.57
C GLY A 290 -18.65 20.30 18.08
N ASN A 291 -18.62 21.56 18.47
CA ASN A 291 -18.52 21.97 19.86
C ASN A 291 -19.72 21.47 20.69
N VAL A 292 -19.50 21.02 21.94
CA VAL A 292 -20.54 20.53 22.86
C VAL A 292 -21.69 21.52 23.05
N THR A 293 -21.42 22.82 22.97
CA THR A 293 -22.46 23.85 23.07
C THR A 293 -23.50 23.78 21.97
N ASN A 294 -23.20 23.17 20.84
CA ASN A 294 -24.13 22.96 19.73
C ASN A 294 -25.14 21.83 20.01
N PHE A 295 -24.90 21.05 21.04
CA PHE A 295 -25.68 19.88 21.41
C PHE A 295 -26.39 20.03 22.77
N ILE A 296 -26.54 21.26 23.27
CA ILE A 296 -27.29 21.54 24.49
C ILE A 296 -28.79 21.38 24.22
N ASP A 297 -29.42 20.54 25.00
CA ASP A 297 -30.88 20.40 24.98
C ASP A 297 -31.53 21.69 25.50
N PRO A 298 -32.38 22.35 24.70
CA PRO A 298 -32.95 23.64 25.09
C PRO A 298 -33.98 23.53 26.24
N VAL A 299 -34.45 22.34 26.56
CA VAL A 299 -35.43 22.11 27.64
C VAL A 299 -34.74 21.79 28.97
N THR A 300 -33.74 20.88 28.92
CA THR A 300 -33.05 20.41 30.10
C THR A 300 -31.79 21.22 30.44
N GLY A 301 -31.21 21.92 29.49
CA GLY A 301 -29.93 22.61 29.60
C GLY A 301 -28.71 21.72 29.66
N PHE A 302 -28.87 20.41 29.48
CA PHE A 302 -27.76 19.44 29.45
C PHE A 302 -27.28 19.17 28.03
N THR A 303 -26.02 18.78 27.92
CA THR A 303 -25.46 18.35 26.63
C THR A 303 -25.96 16.96 26.30
N ASN A 304 -26.55 16.80 25.11
CA ASN A 304 -26.93 15.51 24.55
C ASN A 304 -25.86 15.05 23.58
N ALA A 305 -25.16 13.95 23.91
CA ALA A 305 -24.20 13.36 22.97
C ALA A 305 -24.91 12.89 21.70
N PRO A 306 -24.36 13.18 20.52
CA PRO A 306 -24.88 12.63 19.26
C PRO A 306 -24.87 11.11 19.27
N MET A 307 -25.98 10.51 18.84
CA MET A 307 -26.18 9.06 18.93
C MET A 307 -25.90 8.40 17.59
N VAL A 308 -25.31 7.20 17.66
CA VAL A 308 -25.05 6.31 16.52
C VAL A 308 -25.57 4.91 16.84
N ALA A 309 -25.75 4.09 15.82
CA ALA A 309 -26.05 2.67 16.04
C ALA A 309 -24.81 1.96 16.61
N PRO A 310 -24.92 1.28 17.76
CA PRO A 310 -23.83 0.50 18.31
C PRO A 310 -23.55 -0.74 17.42
N ASP A 311 -22.31 -1.19 17.40
CA ASP A 311 -21.93 -2.45 16.77
C ASP A 311 -20.82 -3.13 17.58
N THR A 312 -21.07 -4.34 18.05
CA THR A 312 -20.13 -5.09 18.86
C THR A 312 -18.89 -5.54 18.08
N ASN A 313 -18.93 -5.57 16.74
CA ASN A 313 -17.79 -5.95 15.92
C ASN A 313 -16.75 -4.82 15.74
N ARG A 314 -17.04 -3.63 16.24
CA ARG A 314 -16.09 -2.51 16.22
C ARG A 314 -15.07 -2.54 17.35
N TYR A 315 -15.00 -3.60 18.17
CA TYR A 315 -14.09 -3.60 19.32
C TYR A 315 -12.62 -3.49 18.92
N TYR A 316 -11.85 -2.84 19.79
CA TYR A 316 -10.41 -2.68 19.64
C TYR A 316 -9.68 -4.01 19.85
N LEU A 317 -8.70 -4.28 19.02
CA LEU A 317 -7.80 -5.42 19.12
C LEU A 317 -6.45 -5.00 19.71
N GLU A 318 -6.10 -5.53 20.87
CA GLU A 318 -4.73 -5.46 21.36
C GLU A 318 -3.79 -6.26 20.43
N THR A 319 -2.53 -5.86 20.36
CA THR A 319 -1.52 -6.44 19.43
C THR A 319 -1.52 -7.97 19.40
N THR A 320 -1.60 -8.62 20.57
CA THR A 320 -1.65 -10.09 20.63
C THR A 320 -2.91 -10.67 19.99
N ASN A 321 -4.05 -10.02 20.14
CA ASN A 321 -5.31 -10.45 19.54
C ASN A 321 -5.34 -10.07 18.04
N TYR A 322 -4.76 -8.94 17.66
CA TYR A 322 -4.58 -8.54 16.28
C TYR A 322 -3.79 -9.61 15.51
N MET A 323 -2.61 -10.02 16.02
CA MET A 323 -1.83 -11.11 15.42
C MET A 323 -2.60 -12.43 15.34
N LYS A 324 -3.47 -12.75 16.32
CA LYS A 324 -4.27 -13.99 16.31
C LYS A 324 -5.27 -14.06 15.18
N GLU A 325 -5.81 -12.92 14.72
CA GLU A 325 -6.79 -12.92 13.63
C GLU A 325 -6.21 -13.48 12.33
N PHE A 326 -4.90 -13.31 12.10
CA PHE A 326 -4.21 -13.86 10.92
C PHE A 326 -4.14 -15.40 10.89
N PHE A 327 -4.42 -16.08 12.00
CA PHE A 327 -4.57 -17.54 12.00
C PHE A 327 -5.95 -17.99 11.50
N THR A 328 -6.92 -17.07 11.40
CA THR A 328 -8.25 -17.30 10.85
C THR A 328 -8.28 -16.79 9.40
N THR A 329 -7.64 -17.55 8.52
CA THR A 329 -7.47 -17.21 7.11
C THR A 329 -7.64 -18.44 6.22
N LYS A 330 -7.92 -18.24 4.92
CA LYS A 330 -7.91 -19.28 3.88
C LYS A 330 -6.69 -19.19 2.96
N SER A 331 -6.01 -18.07 2.96
CA SER A 331 -4.78 -17.85 2.20
C SER A 331 -3.54 -18.36 2.95
N LYS A 332 -2.37 -18.24 2.36
CA LYS A 332 -1.12 -18.84 2.88
C LYS A 332 -0.03 -17.79 3.06
N PRO A 333 0.89 -18.04 4.00
CA PRO A 333 0.86 -19.06 5.06
C PRO A 333 -0.16 -18.70 6.15
N VAL A 334 -0.69 -19.68 6.87
CA VAL A 334 -1.51 -19.42 8.06
C VAL A 334 -0.69 -18.62 9.07
N GLY A 335 -1.27 -17.53 9.58
CA GLY A 335 -0.57 -16.58 10.44
C GLY A 335 0.20 -15.50 9.68
N HIS A 336 0.35 -15.61 8.35
CA HIS A 336 1.00 -14.64 7.47
C HIS A 336 2.36 -14.12 7.98
N GLY A 337 3.16 -15.05 8.53
CA GLY A 337 4.44 -14.80 9.15
C GLY A 337 4.40 -14.90 10.68
N PHE A 338 3.29 -14.54 11.31
CA PHE A 338 3.14 -14.71 12.75
C PHE A 338 2.99 -16.16 13.14
N SER A 339 3.61 -16.52 14.24
CA SER A 339 3.54 -17.82 14.89
C SER A 339 2.96 -17.66 16.31
N GLN A 340 2.63 -18.79 16.95
CA GLN A 340 2.21 -18.75 18.35
C GLN A 340 3.29 -18.15 19.28
N TRP A 341 4.55 -18.21 18.88
CA TRP A 341 5.65 -17.58 19.62
C TRP A 341 5.50 -16.05 19.62
N ASN A 342 5.19 -15.45 18.47
CA ASN A 342 4.97 -14.01 18.34
C ASN A 342 3.82 -13.54 19.24
N VAL A 343 2.70 -14.26 19.22
CA VAL A 343 1.54 -13.97 20.09
C VAL A 343 1.90 -14.06 21.57
N THR A 344 2.63 -15.11 21.96
CA THR A 344 2.99 -15.36 23.39
C THR A 344 3.97 -14.32 23.91
N ASN A 345 4.91 -13.86 23.07
CA ASN A 345 5.93 -12.89 23.46
C ASN A 345 5.53 -11.44 23.17
N ASN A 346 4.35 -11.22 22.60
CA ASN A 346 3.88 -9.90 22.15
C ASN A 346 4.93 -9.17 21.29
N LEU A 347 5.49 -9.88 20.31
CA LEU A 347 6.53 -9.37 19.42
C LEU A 347 6.19 -9.69 17.97
N ALA A 348 5.81 -8.69 17.20
CA ALA A 348 5.39 -8.85 15.81
C ALA A 348 6.57 -8.85 14.82
N CYS A 349 7.69 -9.45 15.23
CA CYS A 349 8.90 -9.58 14.41
C CYS A 349 9.13 -11.05 14.04
N TYR A 350 9.47 -11.31 12.79
CA TYR A 350 9.79 -12.65 12.29
C TYR A 350 10.66 -12.57 11.03
N SER A 351 11.25 -13.69 10.65
CA SER A 351 11.99 -13.80 9.39
C SER A 351 11.60 -15.05 8.62
N PHE A 352 11.84 -15.04 7.31
CA PHE A 352 11.62 -16.20 6.46
C PHE A 352 12.53 -16.20 5.23
N GLU A 353 12.66 -17.37 4.64
CA GLU A 353 13.37 -17.57 3.37
C GLU A 353 12.32 -17.75 2.26
N PRO A 354 12.22 -16.81 1.30
CA PRO A 354 11.18 -16.88 0.27
C PRO A 354 11.36 -18.03 -0.73
N LYS A 355 12.60 -18.49 -0.90
CA LYS A 355 12.97 -19.61 -1.78
C LYS A 355 14.08 -20.44 -1.15
N ALA A 356 13.83 -21.72 -0.93
CA ALA A 356 14.77 -22.63 -0.25
C ALA A 356 16.15 -22.77 -0.92
N ASN A 357 16.24 -22.50 -2.23
CA ASN A 357 17.47 -22.68 -3.00
C ASN A 357 18.23 -21.36 -3.26
N LEU A 358 17.78 -20.25 -2.67
CA LEU A 358 18.42 -18.96 -2.81
C LEU A 358 18.99 -18.49 -1.46
N PRO A 359 20.20 -17.92 -1.43
CA PRO A 359 20.76 -17.32 -0.23
C PRO A 359 20.10 -15.95 0.02
N LEU A 360 18.81 -15.96 0.41
CA LEU A 360 18.03 -14.74 0.60
C LEU A 360 17.14 -14.89 1.82
N LYS A 361 17.09 -13.86 2.67
CA LYS A 361 16.32 -13.79 3.92
C LYS A 361 15.53 -12.50 3.96
N ILE A 362 14.25 -12.61 4.29
CA ILE A 362 13.36 -11.48 4.57
C ILE A 362 13.25 -11.36 6.09
N ILE A 363 13.46 -10.17 6.61
CA ILE A 363 13.38 -9.82 8.03
C ILE A 363 12.22 -8.84 8.18
N VAL A 364 11.17 -9.24 8.88
CA VAL A 364 9.99 -8.41 9.14
C VAL A 364 10.10 -7.84 10.55
N LEU A 365 10.10 -6.51 10.65
CA LEU A 365 10.33 -5.76 11.87
C LEU A 365 9.10 -4.92 12.21
N ASP A 366 8.58 -5.07 13.43
CA ASP A 366 7.67 -4.09 14.02
C ASP A 366 8.50 -2.97 14.65
N ASP A 367 8.47 -1.81 14.03
CA ASP A 367 9.21 -0.61 14.41
C ASP A 367 8.30 0.55 14.87
N THR A 368 7.06 0.22 15.26
CA THR A 368 6.01 1.21 15.59
C THR A 368 5.98 1.63 17.06
N MET A 369 6.92 1.16 17.88
CA MET A 369 6.98 1.39 19.34
C MET A 369 5.71 0.96 20.09
N THR A 370 5.70 -0.30 20.47
CA THR A 370 4.57 -0.89 21.23
C THR A 370 4.64 -0.70 22.75
N ASP A 371 5.66 -0.02 23.27
CA ASP A 371 5.72 0.30 24.70
C ASP A 371 4.63 1.32 25.05
N GLN A 372 3.61 0.84 25.72
CA GLN A 372 2.44 1.61 26.16
C GLN A 372 2.79 2.56 27.30
N ASN A 373 3.69 3.51 27.08
CA ASN A 373 3.87 4.60 28.01
C ASN A 373 2.82 5.68 27.72
N LEU A 374 1.88 5.84 28.63
CA LEU A 374 0.70 6.70 28.48
C LEU A 374 1.02 8.20 28.35
N ASP A 375 2.28 8.62 28.57
CA ASP A 375 2.62 10.02 28.70
C ASP A 375 2.90 10.74 27.35
N PHE A 376 2.97 10.01 26.22
CA PHE A 376 3.30 10.61 24.92
C PHE A 376 2.54 9.96 23.76
N PRO A 377 2.26 10.71 22.69
CA PRO A 377 1.77 10.12 21.44
C PRO A 377 2.82 9.13 20.90
N ASN A 378 2.39 7.90 20.70
CA ASN A 378 3.16 6.82 20.13
C ASN A 378 2.93 6.76 18.59
N GLY A 379 3.44 5.76 17.90
CA GLY A 379 3.23 5.62 16.46
C GLY A 379 4.17 6.46 15.58
N GLN A 380 5.23 7.02 16.16
CA GLN A 380 6.19 7.88 15.44
C GLN A 380 7.47 7.15 15.00
N GLY A 381 7.52 5.84 15.19
CA GLY A 381 8.68 5.01 14.90
C GLY A 381 9.72 4.93 16.01
N GLY A 382 10.09 3.71 16.37
CA GLY A 382 11.12 3.46 17.37
C GLY A 382 11.24 1.98 17.69
N LEU A 383 12.35 1.60 18.31
CA LEU A 383 12.61 0.24 18.74
C LEU A 383 12.82 0.22 20.23
N ASN A 384 12.24 -0.78 20.90
CA ASN A 384 12.64 -1.15 22.25
C ASN A 384 13.84 -2.11 22.22
N THR A 385 14.39 -2.42 23.39
CA THR A 385 15.57 -3.30 23.51
C THR A 385 15.35 -4.68 22.89
N ASN A 386 14.15 -5.25 23.04
CA ASN A 386 13.86 -6.58 22.50
C ASN A 386 13.82 -6.56 20.98
N GLN A 387 13.16 -5.57 20.39
CA GLN A 387 13.08 -5.40 18.93
C GLN A 387 14.46 -5.15 18.32
N LEU A 388 15.27 -4.25 18.94
CA LEU A 388 16.62 -3.98 18.45
C LEU A 388 17.53 -5.21 18.54
N ASN A 389 17.54 -5.90 19.67
CA ASN A 389 18.35 -7.11 19.84
C ASN A 389 17.92 -8.22 18.88
N TRP A 390 16.61 -8.35 18.64
CA TRP A 390 16.10 -9.31 17.69
C TRP A 390 16.55 -8.98 16.27
N LEU A 391 16.41 -7.71 15.82
CA LEU A 391 16.88 -7.26 14.50
C LEU A 391 18.37 -7.52 14.30
N VAL A 392 19.21 -7.13 15.29
CA VAL A 392 20.66 -7.35 15.22
C VAL A 392 20.97 -8.84 15.11
N GLY A 393 20.29 -9.69 15.91
CA GLY A 393 20.46 -11.14 15.83
C GLY A 393 20.12 -11.73 14.47
N GLU A 394 19.03 -11.26 13.83
CA GLU A 394 18.63 -11.71 12.49
C GLU A 394 19.62 -11.26 11.40
N LEU A 395 20.17 -10.05 11.53
CA LEU A 395 21.19 -9.53 10.63
C LEU A 395 22.53 -10.27 10.78
N GLU A 396 22.97 -10.53 12.02
CA GLU A 396 24.19 -11.33 12.31
C GLU A 396 24.05 -12.74 11.76
N GLU A 397 22.91 -13.39 11.97
CA GLU A 397 22.64 -14.72 11.44
C GLU A 397 22.65 -14.73 9.90
N GLY A 398 21.95 -13.79 9.28
CA GLY A 398 21.89 -13.67 7.81
C GLY A 398 23.28 -13.42 7.21
N GLN A 399 24.08 -12.55 7.85
CA GLN A 399 25.45 -12.27 7.43
C GLN A 399 26.35 -13.53 7.57
N ALA A 400 26.27 -14.23 8.70
CA ALA A 400 27.05 -15.43 8.96
C ALA A 400 26.68 -16.61 8.04
N GLN A 401 25.42 -16.69 7.62
CA GLN A 401 24.91 -17.69 6.67
C GLN A 401 25.11 -17.30 5.20
N GLU A 402 25.79 -16.17 4.94
CA GLU A 402 25.99 -15.63 3.59
C GLU A 402 24.69 -15.50 2.81
N LYS A 403 23.68 -14.84 3.41
CA LYS A 403 22.38 -14.55 2.79
C LYS A 403 22.27 -13.06 2.46
N LEU A 404 21.74 -12.74 1.30
CA LEU A 404 21.22 -11.42 1.00
C LEU A 404 20.01 -11.14 1.90
N MET A 405 19.93 -9.95 2.47
CA MET A 405 18.87 -9.60 3.42
C MET A 405 18.03 -8.44 2.92
N ILE A 406 16.73 -8.56 3.10
CA ILE A 406 15.76 -7.49 2.91
C ILE A 406 15.05 -7.29 4.24
N VAL A 407 15.04 -6.06 4.76
CA VAL A 407 14.23 -5.69 5.92
C VAL A 407 12.93 -5.06 5.41
N ALA A 408 11.81 -5.53 5.94
CA ALA A 408 10.50 -4.95 5.74
C ALA A 408 9.97 -4.45 7.09
N ALA A 409 9.70 -3.16 7.17
CA ALA A 409 9.18 -2.47 8.33
C ALA A 409 8.05 -1.52 7.90
N HIS A 410 7.35 -0.90 8.85
CA HIS A 410 6.34 0.08 8.49
C HIS A 410 6.93 1.49 8.43
N ILE A 411 7.74 1.87 9.42
CA ILE A 411 8.26 3.23 9.55
C ILE A 411 9.59 3.39 8.80
N PRO A 412 9.79 4.45 8.00
CA PRO A 412 11.07 4.74 7.37
C PRO A 412 12.19 4.99 8.39
N ILE A 413 13.41 4.59 8.07
CA ILE A 413 14.58 4.69 8.97
C ILE A 413 14.74 6.09 9.54
N GLU A 414 14.52 7.13 8.75
CA GLU A 414 14.71 8.53 9.17
C GLU A 414 13.79 8.95 10.32
N LEU A 415 12.65 8.26 10.52
CA LEU A 415 11.70 8.58 11.57
C LEU A 415 11.95 7.79 12.86
N ILE A 416 12.83 6.80 12.85
CA ILE A 416 13.13 5.99 14.04
C ILE A 416 13.83 6.83 15.11
N GLY A 417 13.25 6.88 16.30
CA GLY A 417 13.81 7.58 17.46
C GLY A 417 13.88 9.10 17.29
N MET A 418 12.97 9.69 16.50
CA MET A 418 12.82 11.15 16.41
C MET A 418 12.45 11.74 17.79
N PRO A 419 12.64 13.05 18.02
CA PRO A 419 12.45 13.67 19.35
C PRO A 419 11.08 13.43 20.00
N LYS A 420 10.06 13.08 19.24
CA LYS A 420 8.73 12.71 19.75
C LYS A 420 8.64 11.23 20.16
N SER A 421 9.62 10.41 19.79
CA SER A 421 9.72 8.98 20.12
C SER A 421 10.73 8.75 21.25
N THR A 422 10.49 9.37 22.38
CA THR A 422 11.44 9.43 23.53
C THR A 422 11.76 8.07 24.14
N ASN A 423 10.97 7.03 23.84
CA ASN A 423 11.15 5.68 24.36
C ASN A 423 11.95 4.76 23.43
N SER A 424 12.31 5.21 22.24
CA SER A 424 13.19 4.44 21.36
C SER A 424 14.60 4.31 21.98
N VAL A 425 15.12 3.10 22.03
CA VAL A 425 16.49 2.83 22.53
C VAL A 425 17.57 3.17 21.51
N ILE A 426 17.16 3.49 20.28
CA ILE A 426 18.07 3.82 19.18
C ILE A 426 17.52 5.01 18.38
N THR A 427 18.40 5.86 17.88
CA THR A 427 18.06 6.92 16.91
C THR A 427 18.27 6.43 15.50
N SER A 428 17.64 7.10 14.53
CA SER A 428 17.83 6.81 13.10
C SER A 428 19.30 6.76 12.67
N SER A 429 20.11 7.73 13.12
CA SER A 429 21.54 7.77 12.79
C SER A 429 22.31 6.57 13.35
N ASN A 430 22.01 6.15 14.59
CA ASN A 430 22.66 4.98 15.19
C ASN A 430 22.16 3.68 14.57
N LEU A 431 20.89 3.61 14.18
CA LEU A 431 20.36 2.48 13.44
C LEU A 431 21.07 2.33 12.09
N LEU A 432 21.23 3.41 11.33
CA LEU A 432 21.99 3.40 10.07
C LEU A 432 23.43 2.91 10.27
N LEU A 433 24.13 3.41 11.30
CA LEU A 433 25.47 2.92 11.62
C LEU A 433 25.49 1.42 11.90
N THR A 434 24.48 0.91 12.61
CA THR A 434 24.32 -0.53 12.87
C THR A 434 24.08 -1.31 11.59
N LEU A 435 23.17 -0.85 10.74
CA LEU A 435 22.81 -1.52 9.48
C LEU A 435 24.00 -1.60 8.51
N HIS A 436 24.82 -0.56 8.44
CA HIS A 436 26.03 -0.55 7.61
C HIS A 436 27.13 -1.52 8.04
N HIS A 437 27.01 -2.22 9.16
CA HIS A 437 27.91 -3.33 9.48
C HIS A 437 27.59 -4.63 8.71
N TYR A 438 26.45 -4.68 8.02
CA TYR A 438 25.97 -5.89 7.34
C TYR A 438 25.93 -5.69 5.82
N PRO A 439 27.04 -5.92 5.10
CA PRO A 439 27.12 -5.68 3.65
C PRO A 439 26.14 -6.54 2.82
N ASN A 440 25.60 -7.61 3.40
CA ASN A 440 24.59 -8.43 2.75
C ASN A 440 23.16 -7.85 2.86
N LEU A 441 22.95 -6.77 3.63
CA LEU A 441 21.71 -6.01 3.58
C LEU A 441 21.64 -5.26 2.25
N ILE A 442 20.60 -5.53 1.46
CA ILE A 442 20.46 -4.95 0.13
C ILE A 442 19.32 -3.92 0.05
N LEU A 443 18.28 -4.09 0.87
CA LEU A 443 17.07 -3.29 0.77
C LEU A 443 16.38 -3.17 2.13
N TRP A 444 15.89 -1.96 2.43
CA TRP A 444 14.89 -1.67 3.44
C TRP A 444 13.62 -1.20 2.74
N VAL A 445 12.46 -1.81 3.04
CA VAL A 445 11.16 -1.43 2.48
C VAL A 445 10.27 -0.92 3.60
N ALA A 446 9.64 0.25 3.40
CA ALA A 446 8.77 0.87 4.38
C ALA A 446 7.51 1.49 3.75
N GLY A 447 6.54 1.89 4.59
CA GLY A 447 5.32 2.62 4.26
C GLY A 447 5.22 3.94 5.01
N HIS A 448 4.10 4.15 5.74
CA HIS A 448 3.85 5.21 6.73
C HIS A 448 3.70 6.63 6.17
N MET A 449 4.56 7.04 5.25
CA MET A 449 4.58 8.42 4.76
C MET A 449 3.65 8.66 3.56
N HIS A 450 2.96 7.63 3.09
CA HIS A 450 2.02 7.68 1.96
C HIS A 450 2.62 8.31 0.70
N ARG A 451 3.90 8.08 0.45
CA ARG A 451 4.62 8.66 -0.68
C ARG A 451 5.51 7.63 -1.39
N ASN A 452 5.79 7.90 -2.64
CA ASN A 452 6.83 7.20 -3.39
C ASN A 452 8.17 7.85 -3.12
N ASN A 453 9.10 7.11 -2.51
CA ASN A 453 10.45 7.61 -2.27
C ASN A 453 11.47 6.48 -2.38
N VAL A 454 12.59 6.77 -3.02
CA VAL A 454 13.73 5.84 -3.12
C VAL A 454 14.97 6.57 -2.68
N LYS A 455 15.64 6.01 -1.68
CA LYS A 455 16.76 6.65 -1.01
C LYS A 455 17.97 5.72 -0.99
N GLU A 456 19.10 6.27 -1.35
CA GLU A 456 20.38 5.61 -1.18
C GLU A 456 20.86 5.81 0.25
N GLN A 457 21.14 4.74 0.98
CA GLN A 457 21.72 4.77 2.31
C GLN A 457 23.23 4.54 2.19
N LEU A 458 23.96 5.68 2.14
CA LEU A 458 25.41 5.68 1.97
C LEU A 458 26.12 5.36 3.29
N SER A 459 27.04 4.41 3.24
CA SER A 459 27.83 4.03 4.39
C SER A 459 28.91 5.06 4.72
N VAL A 460 29.23 5.16 5.99
CA VAL A 460 30.35 6.01 6.46
C VAL A 460 31.73 5.49 6.01
N TYR A 461 31.78 4.30 5.45
CA TYR A 461 33.01 3.67 4.96
C TYR A 461 33.40 4.14 3.56
N ASN A 462 32.50 4.86 2.85
CA ASN A 462 32.65 5.23 1.45
C ASN A 462 32.97 4.01 0.54
N ASP A 463 32.34 2.88 0.85
CA ASP A 463 32.51 1.61 0.16
C ASP A 463 31.14 1.09 -0.27
N PRO A 464 30.90 0.90 -1.58
CA PRO A 464 29.60 0.49 -2.10
C PRO A 464 29.14 -0.90 -1.64
N GLU A 465 30.05 -1.72 -1.09
CA GLU A 465 29.69 -3.01 -0.50
C GLU A 465 28.82 -2.86 0.75
N TYR A 466 28.92 -1.73 1.47
CA TYR A 466 28.16 -1.45 2.70
C TYR A 466 26.96 -0.53 2.49
N ASP A 467 26.79 0.04 1.30
CA ASP A 467 25.61 0.84 0.97
C ASP A 467 24.40 -0.07 0.74
N PHE A 468 23.20 0.43 0.99
CA PHE A 468 21.95 -0.27 0.67
C PHE A 468 20.87 0.71 0.22
N TRP A 469 19.77 0.19 -0.29
CA TRP A 469 18.63 1.00 -0.73
C TRP A 469 17.49 0.98 0.28
N GLU A 470 16.86 2.12 0.45
CA GLU A 470 15.60 2.25 1.18
C GLU A 470 14.51 2.69 0.20
N VAL A 471 13.35 2.03 0.27
CA VAL A 471 12.20 2.31 -0.59
C VAL A 471 10.98 2.49 0.29
N GLU A 472 10.36 3.66 0.20
CA GLU A 472 9.06 3.94 0.79
C GLU A 472 7.97 3.64 -0.24
N CYS A 473 6.97 2.87 0.17
CA CYS A 473 5.84 2.50 -0.67
C CYS A 473 4.70 3.50 -0.55
N PRO A 474 3.96 3.76 -1.62
CA PRO A 474 2.80 4.64 -1.59
C PRO A 474 1.63 4.00 -0.83
N SER A 475 0.69 4.83 -0.44
CA SER A 475 -0.55 4.40 0.20
C SER A 475 -1.60 3.95 -0.82
N LEU A 476 -2.36 2.91 -0.49
CA LEU A 476 -3.59 2.57 -1.22
C LEU A 476 -4.78 3.46 -0.81
N ARG A 477 -4.67 4.20 0.29
CA ARG A 477 -5.71 5.13 0.74
C ARG A 477 -5.61 6.47 0.04
N ASP A 478 -4.47 7.14 0.18
CA ASP A 478 -4.31 8.52 -0.27
C ASP A 478 -3.77 8.59 -1.71
N PHE A 479 -3.76 9.79 -2.31
CA PHE A 479 -3.09 10.00 -3.59
C PHE A 479 -1.60 9.57 -3.44
N THR A 480 -1.07 8.73 -4.28
CA THR A 480 -1.48 8.29 -5.63
C THR A 480 -2.46 7.12 -5.69
N GLN A 481 -2.75 6.43 -4.60
CA GLN A 481 -3.48 5.15 -4.55
C GLN A 481 -2.79 4.06 -5.38
N GLU A 482 -1.51 3.93 -5.20
CA GLU A 482 -0.66 2.94 -5.87
C GLU A 482 -0.19 1.87 -4.89
N PHE A 483 0.31 0.79 -5.43
CA PHE A 483 1.13 -0.17 -4.71
C PHE A 483 2.42 -0.42 -5.49
N ARG A 484 3.38 -1.16 -4.90
CA ARG A 484 4.70 -1.29 -5.49
C ARG A 484 5.06 -2.74 -5.75
N THR A 485 5.72 -3.01 -6.89
CA THR A 485 6.35 -4.31 -7.17
C THR A 485 7.86 -4.19 -7.09
N PHE A 486 8.47 -5.31 -6.74
CA PHE A 486 9.92 -5.48 -6.64
C PHE A 486 10.36 -6.71 -7.40
N GLU A 487 11.44 -6.58 -8.14
CA GLU A 487 12.13 -7.68 -8.81
C GLU A 487 13.61 -7.59 -8.50
N ILE A 488 14.17 -8.66 -7.98
CA ILE A 488 15.59 -8.75 -7.65
C ILE A 488 16.27 -9.60 -8.71
N TYR A 489 17.25 -9.03 -9.37
CA TYR A 489 18.04 -9.70 -10.40
C TYR A 489 19.50 -9.82 -9.99
N ARG A 490 20.11 -10.94 -10.33
CA ARG A 490 21.55 -11.04 -10.43
C ARG A 490 21.99 -10.53 -11.79
N ASN A 491 22.96 -9.67 -11.80
CA ASN A 491 23.54 -9.08 -13.02
C ASN A 491 24.68 -9.93 -13.62
N THR A 492 25.09 -9.60 -14.84
CA THR A 492 26.21 -10.26 -15.54
C THR A 492 27.55 -10.12 -14.82
N ASP A 493 27.72 -9.04 -14.06
CA ASP A 493 28.91 -8.77 -13.21
C ASP A 493 28.75 -9.26 -11.75
N ASN A 494 27.66 -10.00 -11.49
CA ASN A 494 27.26 -10.48 -10.14
C ASN A 494 27.00 -9.35 -9.12
N THR A 495 26.66 -8.14 -9.56
CA THR A 495 25.93 -7.18 -8.73
C THR A 495 24.45 -7.56 -8.66
N ILE A 496 23.67 -6.88 -7.82
CA ILE A 496 22.21 -7.05 -7.74
C ILE A 496 21.54 -5.82 -8.34
N SER A 497 20.58 -6.03 -9.22
CA SER A 497 19.58 -5.02 -9.57
C SER A 497 18.31 -5.23 -8.75
N ILE A 498 17.82 -4.17 -8.12
CA ILE A 498 16.53 -4.08 -7.45
C ILE A 498 15.67 -3.19 -8.34
N VAL A 499 14.76 -3.79 -9.08
CA VAL A 499 13.82 -3.07 -9.94
C VAL A 499 12.55 -2.82 -9.15
N THR A 500 12.13 -1.58 -9.03
CA THR A 500 10.88 -1.20 -8.37
C THR A 500 9.97 -0.46 -9.34
N THR A 501 8.68 -0.80 -9.29
CA THR A 501 7.67 -0.20 -10.16
C THR A 501 6.40 0.08 -9.38
N ASP A 502 5.92 1.33 -9.45
CA ASP A 502 4.61 1.71 -8.95
C ASP A 502 3.51 1.19 -9.87
N ILE A 503 2.43 0.75 -9.25
CA ILE A 503 1.30 0.14 -9.96
C ILE A 503 0.02 0.89 -9.60
N ASP A 504 -0.62 1.47 -10.60
CA ASP A 504 -1.98 1.98 -10.49
C ASP A 504 -2.97 0.79 -10.46
N PRO A 505 -3.73 0.55 -9.37
CA PRO A 505 -4.76 -0.47 -9.37
C PRO A 505 -5.74 -0.28 -10.53
N GLU A 506 -6.06 -1.33 -11.25
CA GLU A 506 -7.04 -1.28 -12.34
C GLU A 506 -8.45 -1.16 -11.73
N VAL A 507 -9.17 -0.12 -12.13
CA VAL A 507 -10.53 0.14 -11.65
C VAL A 507 -11.53 0.12 -12.80
N THR A 508 -12.70 -0.41 -12.53
CA THR A 508 -13.81 -0.34 -13.49
C THR A 508 -14.43 1.06 -13.46
N PRO A 509 -14.57 1.75 -14.60
CA PRO A 509 -15.18 3.07 -14.64
C PRO A 509 -16.55 3.11 -13.94
N GLY A 510 -16.76 4.10 -13.09
CA GLY A 510 -17.98 4.29 -12.29
C GLY A 510 -18.09 3.40 -11.04
N SER A 511 -17.16 2.50 -10.80
CA SER A 511 -17.11 1.70 -9.56
C SER A 511 -16.75 2.55 -8.33
N CYS A 512 -16.94 1.99 -7.12
CA CYS A 512 -16.51 2.64 -5.89
C CYS A 512 -15.01 2.90 -5.85
N ALA A 513 -14.20 1.99 -6.38
CA ALA A 513 -12.75 2.18 -6.47
C ALA A 513 -12.37 3.31 -7.44
N ASP A 514 -13.07 3.45 -8.57
CA ASP A 514 -12.87 4.55 -9.52
C ASP A 514 -13.26 5.92 -8.92
N LYS A 515 -14.40 5.97 -8.22
CA LYS A 515 -14.81 7.18 -7.49
C LYS A 515 -13.78 7.54 -6.40
N SER A 516 -13.29 6.54 -5.66
CA SER A 516 -12.26 6.73 -4.63
C SER A 516 -10.97 7.33 -5.20
N ARG A 517 -10.54 6.91 -6.39
CA ARG A 517 -9.42 7.52 -7.11
C ARG A 517 -9.63 9.01 -7.34
N GLY A 518 -10.81 9.41 -7.81
CA GLY A 518 -11.18 10.81 -7.94
C GLY A 518 -11.19 11.55 -6.59
N TYR A 519 -11.64 10.88 -5.53
CA TYR A 519 -11.63 11.46 -4.18
C TYR A 519 -10.20 11.63 -3.65
N ALA A 520 -9.30 10.69 -3.89
CA ALA A 520 -7.89 10.81 -3.53
C ALA A 520 -7.22 11.99 -4.23
N VAL A 521 -7.44 12.16 -5.53
CA VAL A 521 -6.98 13.32 -6.30
C VAL A 521 -7.54 14.63 -5.74
N GLY A 522 -8.84 14.67 -5.45
CA GLY A 522 -9.49 15.86 -4.89
C GLY A 522 -8.99 16.22 -3.50
N ALA A 523 -8.84 15.22 -2.63
CA ALA A 523 -8.29 15.40 -1.28
C ALA A 523 -6.85 15.93 -1.35
N ALA A 524 -5.99 15.34 -2.18
CA ALA A 524 -4.62 15.81 -2.37
C ALA A 524 -4.56 17.29 -2.80
N ARG A 525 -5.46 17.73 -3.68
CA ARG A 525 -5.57 19.15 -4.07
C ARG A 525 -5.96 20.06 -2.92
N ILE A 526 -6.97 19.66 -2.14
CA ILE A 526 -7.46 20.45 -1.01
C ILE A 526 -6.37 20.59 0.04
N PHE A 527 -5.68 19.49 0.36
CA PHE A 527 -4.62 19.49 1.37
C PHE A 527 -3.34 20.19 0.89
N ALA A 528 -3.01 20.10 -0.41
CA ALA A 528 -1.86 20.81 -0.96
C ALA A 528 -2.06 22.34 -1.04
N SER A 529 -3.29 22.80 -1.21
CA SER A 529 -3.60 24.24 -1.37
C SER A 529 -4.93 24.60 -0.70
N PRO A 530 -5.01 24.59 0.62
CA PRO A 530 -6.26 24.82 1.34
C PRO A 530 -6.86 26.21 1.16
N SER A 531 -6.09 27.21 0.70
CA SER A 531 -6.51 28.62 0.57
C SER A 531 -6.58 29.12 -0.87
N ALA A 532 -6.18 28.35 -1.86
CA ALA A 532 -6.13 28.78 -3.25
C ALA A 532 -6.55 27.64 -4.18
N ALA A 533 -6.99 27.99 -5.39
CA ALA A 533 -7.16 26.99 -6.44
C ALA A 533 -5.81 26.25 -6.64
N PRO A 534 -5.80 24.91 -6.63
CA PRO A 534 -4.58 24.13 -6.67
C PRO A 534 -3.97 24.16 -8.07
N THR A 535 -3.19 25.21 -8.34
CA THR A 535 -2.52 25.37 -9.64
C THR A 535 -1.12 24.77 -9.67
N THR A 536 -0.46 24.74 -8.52
CA THR A 536 0.86 24.15 -8.36
C THR A 536 1.02 23.69 -6.92
N ASN A 537 1.73 22.64 -6.71
CA ASN A 537 2.00 22.16 -5.38
C ASN A 537 3.23 22.84 -4.79
N SER A 538 3.12 23.46 -3.64
CA SER A 538 4.26 23.99 -2.92
C SER A 538 4.24 23.73 -1.41
N ALA A 539 3.20 23.11 -0.90
CA ALA A 539 2.95 23.07 0.54
C ALA A 539 2.72 21.65 1.12
N ASN A 540 2.78 20.61 0.29
CA ASN A 540 2.66 19.25 0.77
C ASN A 540 4.02 18.71 1.22
N PRO A 541 4.12 17.95 2.33
CA PRO A 541 5.37 17.30 2.73
C PRO A 541 5.93 16.38 1.65
N SER A 542 5.07 15.85 0.78
CA SER A 542 5.48 15.04 -0.36
C SER A 542 5.99 15.85 -1.56
N ASN A 543 5.93 17.19 -1.52
CA ASN A 543 6.34 18.08 -2.63
C ASN A 543 5.73 17.72 -4.00
N TRP A 544 4.51 17.21 -4.04
CA TRP A 544 3.87 16.80 -5.29
C TRP A 544 3.66 17.99 -6.22
N ASN A 545 4.13 17.86 -7.43
CA ASN A 545 3.84 18.76 -8.52
C ASN A 545 2.95 18.02 -9.54
N PHE A 546 1.66 18.31 -9.56
CA PHE A 546 0.71 17.65 -10.45
C PHE A 546 1.00 17.82 -11.95
N ALA A 547 1.91 18.72 -12.31
CA ALA A 547 2.40 18.87 -13.68
C ALA A 547 3.64 17.99 -13.96
N ASP A 548 4.18 17.32 -12.95
CA ASP A 548 5.39 16.49 -13.06
C ASP A 548 5.17 15.15 -12.34
N THR A 549 4.94 14.11 -13.10
CA THR A 549 4.68 12.76 -12.59
C THR A 549 5.84 12.20 -11.78
N ASN A 550 7.09 12.60 -12.05
CA ASN A 550 8.24 12.17 -11.26
C ASN A 550 8.23 12.72 -9.82
N SER A 551 7.37 13.67 -9.50
CA SER A 551 7.23 14.20 -8.15
C SER A 551 6.39 13.30 -7.23
N TYR A 552 5.65 12.34 -7.77
CA TYR A 552 4.75 11.46 -7.00
C TYR A 552 4.75 10.00 -7.45
N THR A 553 5.44 9.64 -8.52
CA THR A 553 5.63 8.27 -9.00
C THR A 553 7.11 8.05 -9.28
N THR A 554 7.69 6.97 -8.76
CA THR A 554 9.13 6.68 -8.88
C THR A 554 9.36 5.24 -9.31
N ASN A 555 9.75 5.05 -10.56
CA ASN A 555 10.16 3.75 -11.09
C ASN A 555 11.66 3.75 -11.36
N LEU A 556 12.36 2.78 -10.79
CA LEU A 556 13.82 2.80 -10.78
C LEU A 556 14.39 1.39 -10.76
N GLU A 557 15.52 1.21 -11.42
CA GLU A 557 16.40 0.06 -11.24
C GLU A 557 17.61 0.48 -10.39
N MET A 558 17.73 -0.06 -9.20
CA MET A 558 18.76 0.26 -8.21
C MET A 558 19.84 -0.84 -8.22
N ILE A 559 21.09 -0.48 -8.45
CA ILE A 559 22.20 -1.44 -8.38
C ILE A 559 22.82 -1.44 -7.00
N LYS A 560 22.94 -2.63 -6.43
CA LYS A 560 23.65 -2.93 -5.17
C LYS A 560 24.91 -3.71 -5.49
N PHE A 561 26.06 -3.17 -5.05
CA PHE A 561 27.35 -3.83 -5.13
C PHE A 561 27.52 -4.80 -3.96
N LEU A 562 28.07 -5.97 -4.22
CA LEU A 562 28.21 -7.04 -3.24
C LEU A 562 29.66 -7.32 -2.92
N THR A 563 29.91 -7.86 -1.72
CA THR A 563 31.23 -8.39 -1.35
C THR A 563 31.66 -9.51 -2.32
N PRO A 564 32.99 -9.75 -2.51
CA PRO A 564 33.46 -10.82 -3.37
C PRO A 564 32.87 -12.21 -3.01
N VAL A 565 32.69 -12.48 -1.72
CA VAL A 565 32.11 -13.72 -1.21
C VAL A 565 30.66 -13.87 -1.70
N MET A 566 29.86 -12.81 -1.58
CA MET A 566 28.46 -12.85 -2.02
C MET A 566 28.33 -12.91 -3.54
N ARG A 567 29.19 -12.23 -4.28
CA ARG A 567 29.21 -12.32 -5.76
C ARG A 567 29.49 -13.75 -6.23
N GLU A 568 30.42 -14.45 -5.58
CA GLU A 568 30.69 -15.87 -5.87
C GLU A 568 29.49 -16.75 -5.47
N LYS A 569 28.91 -16.51 -4.29
CA LYS A 569 27.76 -17.25 -3.75
C LYS A 569 26.57 -17.24 -4.70
N ILE A 570 26.25 -16.09 -5.28
CA ILE A 570 25.07 -15.93 -6.15
C ILE A 570 25.36 -16.22 -7.62
N ALA A 571 26.61 -16.43 -8.04
CA ALA A 571 27.03 -16.49 -9.45
C ALA A 571 26.19 -17.45 -10.32
N ASN A 572 25.66 -18.51 -9.72
CA ASN A 572 24.82 -19.52 -10.39
C ASN A 572 23.37 -19.53 -9.88
N CYS A 573 22.99 -18.53 -9.07
CA CYS A 573 21.64 -18.44 -8.52
C CYS A 573 20.67 -17.74 -9.48
N GLY A 574 19.40 -18.07 -9.31
CA GLY A 574 18.30 -17.42 -9.98
C GLY A 574 17.82 -18.15 -11.24
N GLU A 575 16.64 -17.75 -11.66
CA GLU A 575 16.03 -18.22 -12.89
C GLU A 575 16.61 -17.42 -14.06
N PRO A 576 17.25 -18.06 -15.06
CA PRO A 576 17.73 -17.34 -16.23
C PRO A 576 16.59 -16.54 -16.85
N LEU A 577 16.89 -15.33 -17.30
CA LEU A 577 15.94 -14.51 -18.05
C LEU A 577 15.65 -15.24 -19.37
N GLY A 578 14.58 -16.03 -19.35
CA GLY A 578 14.05 -16.66 -20.53
C GLY A 578 12.96 -15.80 -21.11
N HIS A 579 12.82 -15.83 -22.43
CA HIS A 579 11.69 -15.20 -23.10
C HIS A 579 10.41 -15.87 -22.63
N LYS A 580 9.66 -15.23 -21.72
CA LYS A 580 8.38 -15.77 -21.23
C LYS A 580 7.28 -15.38 -22.22
N VAL A 581 6.54 -16.39 -22.64
CA VAL A 581 5.29 -16.24 -23.38
C VAL A 581 4.19 -16.78 -22.47
N ALA A 582 3.30 -15.93 -22.02
CA ALA A 582 2.11 -16.32 -21.28
C ALA A 582 0.88 -16.18 -22.19
N ILE A 583 0.00 -17.18 -22.16
CA ILE A 583 -1.22 -17.18 -22.97
C ILE A 583 -2.40 -17.03 -22.03
N ASP A 584 -3.15 -15.96 -22.21
CA ASP A 584 -4.41 -15.72 -21.53
C ASP A 584 -5.60 -16.01 -22.45
N ARG A 585 -6.66 -16.56 -21.91
CA ARG A 585 -7.86 -16.91 -22.65
C ARG A 585 -9.09 -16.40 -21.92
N ASP A 586 -9.74 -15.42 -22.53
CA ASP A 586 -11.05 -14.93 -22.09
C ASP A 586 -12.12 -15.32 -23.12
N GLY A 587 -12.91 -16.35 -22.79
CA GLY A 587 -13.92 -16.87 -23.68
C GLY A 587 -13.31 -17.35 -25.02
N THR A 588 -13.59 -16.64 -26.10
CA THR A 588 -13.07 -16.91 -27.46
C THR A 588 -11.82 -16.09 -27.80
N ALA A 589 -11.49 -15.08 -27.01
CA ALA A 589 -10.30 -14.26 -27.23
C ALA A 589 -9.07 -14.96 -26.63
N VAL A 590 -7.97 -14.94 -27.35
CA VAL A 590 -6.66 -15.43 -26.91
C VAL A 590 -5.69 -14.27 -26.98
N THR A 591 -5.06 -14.00 -25.86
CA THR A 591 -4.04 -12.95 -25.74
C THR A 591 -2.70 -13.56 -25.38
N ILE A 592 -1.64 -13.11 -26.03
CA ILE A 592 -0.28 -13.55 -25.72
C ILE A 592 0.46 -12.39 -25.07
N ASN A 593 0.86 -12.59 -23.84
CA ASN A 593 1.73 -11.68 -23.10
C ASN A 593 3.18 -12.16 -23.28
N PHE A 594 4.10 -11.24 -23.58
CA PHE A 594 5.49 -11.58 -23.88
C PHE A 594 6.42 -10.41 -23.55
N LEU A 595 7.70 -10.71 -23.40
CA LEU A 595 8.78 -9.74 -23.33
C LEU A 595 9.65 -9.87 -24.60
N GLY A 596 10.12 -8.74 -25.15
CA GLY A 596 10.86 -8.70 -26.41
C GLY A 596 9.94 -8.70 -27.62
N GLU A 597 10.39 -9.28 -28.73
CA GLU A 597 9.59 -9.43 -29.95
C GLU A 597 8.82 -10.75 -29.96
N LEU A 598 7.53 -10.70 -30.28
CA LEU A 598 6.73 -11.90 -30.50
C LEU A 598 6.86 -12.36 -31.95
N GLN A 599 7.21 -13.61 -32.13
CA GLN A 599 7.26 -14.26 -33.41
C GLN A 599 6.21 -15.37 -33.48
N SER A 600 5.65 -15.57 -34.68
CA SER A 600 4.74 -16.71 -34.95
C SER A 600 5.24 -17.55 -36.11
N ALA A 601 4.87 -18.83 -36.11
CA ALA A 601 5.14 -19.79 -37.20
C ALA A 601 3.99 -20.78 -37.32
N ASP A 602 3.84 -21.35 -38.54
CA ASP A 602 2.87 -22.40 -38.82
C ASP A 602 3.40 -23.81 -38.47
N ALA A 603 4.70 -23.92 -38.21
CA ALA A 603 5.38 -25.15 -37.78
C ALA A 603 6.32 -24.89 -36.58
N PRO A 604 6.60 -25.90 -35.72
CA PRO A 604 7.45 -25.72 -34.55
C PRO A 604 8.89 -25.27 -34.81
N LEU A 605 9.40 -25.56 -35.98
CA LEU A 605 10.75 -25.21 -36.44
C LEU A 605 10.81 -23.94 -37.27
N GLY A 606 9.69 -23.26 -37.49
CA GLY A 606 9.58 -22.05 -38.35
C GLY A 606 9.20 -22.38 -39.80
N PRO A 607 9.35 -21.45 -40.71
CA PRO A 607 9.97 -20.12 -40.52
C PRO A 607 9.20 -19.24 -39.55
N TRP A 608 9.93 -18.41 -38.75
CA TRP A 608 9.40 -17.49 -37.76
C TRP A 608 9.28 -16.09 -38.36
N ASN A 609 8.12 -15.45 -38.13
CA ASN A 609 7.84 -14.10 -38.57
C ASN A 609 7.51 -13.22 -37.37
N ASN A 610 8.05 -12.01 -37.31
CA ASN A 610 7.71 -11.03 -36.30
C ASN A 610 6.24 -10.63 -36.42
N VAL A 611 5.50 -10.64 -35.33
CA VAL A 611 4.07 -10.31 -35.32
C VAL A 611 3.73 -9.16 -34.36
N ALA A 612 4.53 -8.93 -33.34
CA ALA A 612 4.35 -7.83 -32.41
C ALA A 612 5.66 -7.49 -31.67
N THR A 613 5.81 -6.20 -31.36
CA THR A 613 6.85 -5.67 -30.46
C THR A 613 6.27 -5.18 -29.14
N ASN A 614 4.93 -5.08 -29.04
CA ASN A 614 4.22 -4.64 -27.83
C ASN A 614 3.33 -5.76 -27.30
N SER A 615 3.50 -6.07 -26.03
CA SER A 615 2.66 -6.99 -25.27
C SER A 615 1.50 -6.20 -24.60
N PRO A 616 0.29 -6.75 -24.49
CA PRO A 616 -0.13 -8.06 -25.00
C PRO A 616 -0.47 -8.06 -26.50
N TYR A 617 -0.34 -9.22 -27.14
CA TYR A 617 -0.75 -9.44 -28.53
C TYR A 617 -2.07 -10.22 -28.58
N ALA A 618 -3.10 -9.60 -29.13
CA ALA A 618 -4.37 -10.28 -29.40
C ALA A 618 -4.22 -11.20 -30.61
N VAL A 619 -4.42 -12.50 -30.39
CA VAL A 619 -4.32 -13.49 -31.47
C VAL A 619 -5.53 -13.33 -32.40
N PRO A 620 -5.34 -13.03 -33.68
CA PRO A 620 -6.46 -12.98 -34.62
C PRO A 620 -7.17 -14.32 -34.69
N ALA A 621 -8.50 -14.29 -34.81
CA ALA A 621 -9.30 -15.48 -35.04
C ALA A 621 -8.92 -16.07 -36.42
N ALA A 622 -7.98 -17.01 -36.42
CA ALA A 622 -7.50 -17.65 -37.64
C ALA A 622 -7.88 -19.13 -37.64
N ASN A 623 -8.26 -19.65 -38.79
CA ASN A 623 -8.45 -21.08 -39.02
C ASN A 623 -7.07 -21.76 -39.06
N GLY A 624 -6.61 -22.30 -37.96
CA GLY A 624 -5.37 -23.07 -37.92
C GLY A 624 -4.63 -22.95 -36.58
N ALA A 625 -3.69 -23.85 -36.33
CA ALA A 625 -2.81 -23.81 -35.16
C ALA A 625 -1.54 -23.03 -35.51
N LYS A 626 -1.18 -22.04 -34.69
CA LYS A 626 0.09 -21.34 -34.77
C LYS A 626 0.97 -21.59 -33.56
N PHE A 627 2.27 -21.48 -33.77
CA PHE A 627 3.28 -21.51 -32.74
C PHE A 627 3.74 -20.07 -32.49
N TYR A 628 4.01 -19.75 -31.24
CA TYR A 628 4.49 -18.43 -30.85
C TYR A 628 5.74 -18.58 -30.00
N ARG A 629 6.66 -17.63 -30.11
CA ARG A 629 7.82 -17.46 -29.25
C ARG A 629 8.13 -15.99 -29.08
N ALA A 630 8.68 -15.64 -27.94
CA ALA A 630 9.32 -14.34 -27.76
C ALA A 630 10.82 -14.46 -28.05
N VAL A 631 11.38 -13.39 -28.62
CA VAL A 631 12.81 -13.22 -28.88
C VAL A 631 13.21 -11.82 -28.45
N GLU A 632 14.49 -11.60 -28.16
CA GLU A 632 15.02 -10.28 -27.85
C GLU A 632 14.92 -9.32 -29.02
#